data_375807fa67c50878dc8046eaa98ccedd
#
_entry.id   375807fa67c50878dc8046eaa98ccedd
#
_cell.length_a   1.000
_cell.length_b   1.000
_cell.length_c   1.000
_cell.angle_alpha   90.00
_cell.angle_beta   90.00
_cell.angle_gamma   90.00
#
_symmetry.space_group_name_H-M   'P 1'
#
loop_
_entity.id
_entity.type
_entity.pdbx_description
1 polymer ?
#
loop_
_entity_poly.entity_id
_entity_poly.type
_entity_poly.pdbx_seq_one_letter_code
_entity_poly.pdbx_strand_id
1 'polypeptide(L)'
;PTRRDTTAVKCRGKDPQKGRKMSRKNKLMRIYRKPLPSVTNIQLPKRMDIWYAHLRENTGTSVQEGDRPVLVISNDVANRCSDVVTVLPLTSQIKKMYMPTHCIISDLLDEDSVVLAEQITAIPKWRLRRKLCACEDAKMVADIETAVKVQLGLEDMHNEKR
;
A
#
# COMPACT_ATOMS: atom_id res chain seq x y z
N PRO A 1 83.06 16.90 11.81
CA PRO A 1 81.95 16.02 11.63
C PRO A 1 80.72 16.57 12.31
N THR A 2 79.87 17.17 11.55
CA THR A 2 78.71 17.98 11.96
C THR A 2 77.40 17.13 11.86
N ARG A 3 76.74 16.99 12.99
CA ARG A 3 75.40 16.43 13.07
C ARG A 3 74.41 17.51 12.61
N ARG A 4 73.54 17.18 11.66
CA ARG A 4 72.42 18.00 11.29
C ARG A 4 71.17 17.46 11.97
N ASP A 5 70.62 18.23 12.89
CA ASP A 5 69.32 18.02 13.48
C ASP A 5 68.24 18.36 12.45
N THR A 6 67.41 17.38 12.10
CA THR A 6 66.23 17.60 11.28
C THR A 6 64.97 17.60 12.18
N THR A 7 64.57 18.80 12.54
CA THR A 7 63.29 19.03 13.27
C THR A 7 62.13 18.79 12.34
N ALA A 8 61.38 17.71 12.57
CA ALA A 8 60.15 17.41 11.86
C ALA A 8 59.02 18.35 12.31
N VAL A 9 58.60 19.23 11.43
CA VAL A 9 57.44 20.10 11.63
C VAL A 9 56.17 19.25 11.49
N LYS A 10 55.45 19.08 12.61
CA LYS A 10 54.14 18.46 12.66
C LYS A 10 53.08 19.39 12.08
N CYS A 11 52.69 19.20 10.84
CA CYS A 11 51.52 19.85 10.24
C CYS A 11 50.25 19.30 10.90
N ARG A 12 49.60 20.14 11.75
CA ARG A 12 48.25 19.87 12.22
C ARG A 12 47.27 20.06 11.05
N GLY A 13 46.91 18.98 10.40
CA GLY A 13 45.78 18.94 9.44
C GLY A 13 44.48 19.23 10.19
N LYS A 14 43.86 20.38 9.92
CA LYS A 14 42.48 20.65 10.31
C LYS A 14 41.59 19.77 9.47
N ASP A 15 40.84 18.87 10.14
CA ASP A 15 39.83 18.03 9.54
C ASP A 15 38.66 18.92 9.02
N PRO A 16 38.38 18.97 7.69
CA PRO A 16 37.37 19.88 7.13
C PRO A 16 35.94 19.36 7.27
N GLN A 17 35.69 18.28 7.99
CA GLN A 17 34.38 17.62 8.00
C GLN A 17 33.48 17.95 9.20
N LYS A 18 33.87 18.82 10.12
CA LYS A 18 33.00 19.28 11.20
C LYS A 18 32.27 20.56 10.79
N GLY A 19 31.01 20.42 10.31
CA GLY A 19 30.13 21.58 10.19
C GLY A 19 29.24 21.68 8.93
N ARG A 20 29.25 20.74 8.02
CA ARG A 20 28.32 20.80 6.89
C ARG A 20 26.90 20.40 7.35
N LYS A 21 26.05 21.41 7.61
CA LYS A 21 24.62 21.22 7.79
C LYS A 21 24.08 20.52 6.55
N MET A 22 23.59 19.31 6.73
CA MET A 22 23.03 18.47 5.65
C MET A 22 21.85 19.20 5.02
N SER A 23 21.87 19.37 3.70
CA SER A 23 20.78 19.99 2.93
C SER A 23 19.43 19.31 3.23
N ARG A 24 18.34 20.11 3.26
CA ARG A 24 16.95 19.60 3.42
C ARG A 24 16.66 18.45 2.47
N LYS A 25 17.16 18.49 1.23
CA LYS A 25 17.01 17.44 0.21
C LYS A 25 17.66 16.12 0.64
N ASN A 26 18.85 16.17 1.26
CA ASN A 26 19.52 14.96 1.77
C ASN A 26 18.85 14.40 3.03
N LYS A 27 18.21 15.23 3.86
CA LYS A 27 17.44 14.81 5.03
C LYS A 27 16.15 14.07 4.60
N LEU A 28 15.45 14.56 3.56
CA LEU A 28 14.29 13.90 2.98
C LEU A 28 14.67 12.56 2.34
N MET A 29 15.75 12.49 1.55
CA MET A 29 16.25 11.25 0.98
C MET A 29 16.60 10.19 2.02
N ARG A 30 17.05 10.59 3.21
CA ARG A 30 17.38 9.65 4.29
C ARG A 30 16.14 9.10 5.01
N ILE A 31 15.03 9.86 5.00
CA ILE A 31 13.74 9.41 5.55
C ILE A 31 13.13 8.33 4.62
N TYR A 32 13.27 8.49 3.29
CA TYR A 32 12.80 7.53 2.30
C TYR A 32 13.70 6.28 2.14
N ARG A 33 14.93 6.32 2.66
CA ARG A 33 15.88 5.19 2.66
C ARG A 33 15.97 4.45 3.99
N LYS A 34 14.93 4.45 4.83
CA LYS A 34 14.90 3.41 5.86
C LYS A 34 14.77 2.07 5.13
N PRO A 35 15.78 1.17 5.24
CA PRO A 35 15.58 -0.18 4.75
C PRO A 35 14.36 -0.70 5.49
N LEU A 36 13.39 -1.22 4.72
CA LEU A 36 12.32 -2.03 5.29
C LEU A 36 13.00 -3.07 6.18
N PRO A 37 12.45 -3.37 7.38
CA PRO A 37 12.98 -4.44 8.19
C PRO A 37 13.16 -5.66 7.30
N SER A 38 14.28 -6.34 7.41
CA SER A 38 14.59 -7.56 6.67
C SER A 38 13.56 -8.63 7.03
N VAL A 39 12.43 -8.61 6.34
CA VAL A 39 11.40 -9.63 6.43
C VAL A 39 11.76 -10.66 5.37
N THR A 40 12.50 -11.67 5.78
CA THR A 40 12.69 -12.92 5.05
C THR A 40 11.32 -13.59 4.90
N ASN A 41 10.63 -13.30 3.87
CA ASN A 41 9.39 -13.87 3.31
C ASN A 41 8.31 -12.81 3.08
N ILE A 42 8.63 -11.71 2.38
CA ILE A 42 7.60 -10.75 1.95
C ILE A 42 6.85 -11.39 0.78
N GLN A 43 5.71 -11.99 1.08
CA GLN A 43 4.76 -12.37 0.04
C GLN A 43 4.28 -11.08 -0.62
N LEU A 44 4.66 -10.88 -1.90
CA LEU A 44 4.20 -9.71 -2.67
C LEU A 44 2.69 -9.81 -2.89
N PRO A 45 1.93 -8.72 -2.65
CA PRO A 45 0.50 -8.71 -2.91
C PRO A 45 0.26 -8.87 -4.42
N LYS A 46 -0.70 -9.73 -4.76
CA LYS A 46 -1.19 -9.92 -6.13
C LYS A 46 -2.57 -9.32 -6.28
N ARG A 47 -2.95 -9.01 -7.53
CA ARG A 47 -4.32 -8.63 -7.84
C ARG A 47 -5.30 -9.72 -7.37
N MET A 48 -6.42 -9.33 -6.81
CA MET A 48 -7.45 -10.19 -6.19
C MET A 48 -7.01 -10.93 -4.92
N ASP A 49 -5.84 -10.63 -4.36
CA ASP A 49 -5.52 -11.07 -3.01
C ASP A 49 -6.33 -10.29 -1.97
N ILE A 50 -6.82 -10.99 -0.96
CA ILE A 50 -7.43 -10.39 0.22
C ILE A 50 -6.41 -10.39 1.36
N TRP A 51 -6.16 -9.20 1.90
CA TRP A 51 -5.20 -8.98 2.98
C TRP A 51 -5.87 -8.33 4.18
N TYR A 52 -5.40 -8.65 5.37
CA TYR A 52 -5.69 -7.87 6.56
C TYR A 52 -4.76 -6.66 6.56
N ALA A 53 -5.33 -5.45 6.62
CA ALA A 53 -4.59 -4.21 6.48
C ALA A 53 -5.05 -3.17 7.51
N HIS A 54 -4.15 -2.23 7.82
CA HIS A 54 -4.45 -1.07 8.64
C HIS A 54 -4.79 0.14 7.78
N LEU A 55 -6.06 0.51 7.71
CA LEU A 55 -6.52 1.71 7.03
C LEU A 55 -6.32 2.96 7.91
N ARG A 56 -6.18 4.11 7.26
CA ARG A 56 -6.05 5.39 7.98
C ARG A 56 -7.34 5.70 8.74
N GLU A 57 -7.21 6.28 9.92
CA GLU A 57 -8.34 6.81 10.68
C GLU A 57 -8.99 7.97 9.93
N ASN A 58 -10.32 7.94 9.83
CA ASN A 58 -11.16 8.93 9.14
C ASN A 58 -12.37 9.28 10.02
N THR A 59 -12.10 9.69 11.25
CA THR A 59 -13.11 10.00 12.27
C THR A 59 -14.21 10.94 11.74
N GLY A 60 -15.47 10.56 11.94
CA GLY A 60 -16.63 11.37 11.55
C GLY A 60 -17.10 11.19 10.12
N THR A 61 -16.58 10.22 9.38
CA THR A 61 -17.01 9.88 8.03
C THR A 61 -17.49 8.42 7.92
N SER A 62 -18.12 8.05 6.81
CA SER A 62 -18.47 6.65 6.50
C SER A 62 -17.34 5.87 5.84
N VAL A 63 -16.17 6.48 5.67
CA VAL A 63 -14.99 5.83 5.09
C VAL A 63 -14.48 4.78 6.06
N GLN A 64 -14.18 3.60 5.51
CA GLN A 64 -13.68 2.48 6.31
C GLN A 64 -12.30 2.80 6.88
N GLU A 65 -12.11 2.50 8.18
CA GLU A 65 -10.89 2.80 8.92
C GLU A 65 -10.45 1.63 9.81
N GLY A 66 -9.25 1.74 10.38
CA GLY A 66 -8.69 0.75 11.30
C GLY A 66 -8.26 -0.54 10.62
N ASP A 67 -8.11 -1.59 11.42
CA ASP A 67 -7.66 -2.91 10.96
C ASP A 67 -8.84 -3.70 10.37
N ARG A 68 -8.72 -4.09 9.09
CA ARG A 68 -9.77 -4.83 8.38
C ARG A 68 -9.29 -5.55 7.12
N PRO A 69 -10.09 -6.48 6.57
CA PRO A 69 -9.81 -7.06 5.28
C PRO A 69 -9.91 -6.01 4.15
N VAL A 70 -9.01 -6.12 3.18
CA VAL A 70 -9.00 -5.32 1.95
C VAL A 70 -8.68 -6.21 0.76
N LEU A 71 -9.30 -5.96 -0.38
CA LEU A 71 -9.01 -6.63 -1.65
C LEU A 71 -8.01 -5.78 -2.45
N VAL A 72 -6.93 -6.38 -2.94
CA VAL A 72 -5.95 -5.72 -3.81
C VAL A 72 -6.50 -5.68 -5.24
N ILE A 73 -6.73 -4.48 -5.78
CA ILE A 73 -7.27 -4.29 -7.14
C ILE A 73 -6.21 -3.80 -8.14
N SER A 74 -5.08 -3.28 -7.68
CA SER A 74 -3.96 -2.88 -8.54
C SER A 74 -3.34 -4.07 -9.26
N ASN A 75 -2.82 -3.83 -10.49
CA ASN A 75 -2.21 -4.87 -11.30
C ASN A 75 -0.88 -5.36 -10.73
N ASP A 76 -0.49 -6.58 -11.09
CA ASP A 76 0.70 -7.23 -10.52
C ASP A 76 2.03 -6.58 -10.93
N VAL A 77 2.09 -5.88 -12.06
CA VAL A 77 3.29 -5.13 -12.45
C VAL A 77 3.49 -3.95 -11.50
N ALA A 78 2.43 -3.16 -11.26
CA ALA A 78 2.45 -2.08 -10.30
C ALA A 78 2.73 -2.62 -8.89
N ASN A 79 2.10 -3.75 -8.51
CA ASN A 79 2.31 -4.38 -7.21
C ASN A 79 3.76 -4.83 -6.99
N ARG A 80 4.52 -5.17 -8.03
CA ARG A 80 5.96 -5.49 -7.92
C ARG A 80 6.83 -4.25 -7.81
N CYS A 81 6.50 -3.20 -8.57
CA CYS A 81 7.41 -2.06 -8.79
C CYS A 81 7.14 -0.86 -7.87
N SER A 82 5.94 -0.73 -7.31
CA SER A 82 5.53 0.41 -6.47
C SER A 82 5.60 0.06 -4.99
N ASP A 83 5.78 1.06 -4.12
CA ASP A 83 5.68 0.93 -2.66
C ASP A 83 4.23 1.00 -2.16
N VAL A 84 3.28 1.26 -3.06
CA VAL A 84 1.85 1.34 -2.76
C VAL A 84 1.06 0.29 -3.54
N VAL A 85 -0.11 -0.05 -3.04
CA VAL A 85 -1.14 -0.85 -3.71
C VAL A 85 -2.46 -0.12 -3.67
N THR A 86 -3.31 -0.37 -4.67
CA THR A 86 -4.70 0.10 -4.65
C THR A 86 -5.58 -1.02 -4.10
N VAL A 87 -6.42 -0.68 -3.14
CA VAL A 87 -7.27 -1.64 -2.44
C VAL A 87 -8.72 -1.19 -2.36
N LEU A 88 -9.61 -2.16 -2.20
CA LEU A 88 -11.02 -1.99 -1.87
C LEU A 88 -11.23 -2.51 -0.45
N PRO A 89 -11.75 -1.68 0.49
CA PRO A 89 -12.10 -2.16 1.82
C PRO A 89 -13.25 -3.15 1.79
N LEU A 90 -13.22 -4.10 2.72
CA LEU A 90 -14.31 -5.04 2.95
C LEU A 90 -15.00 -4.72 4.27
N THR A 91 -16.28 -5.08 4.35
CA THR A 91 -17.09 -4.99 5.57
C THR A 91 -18.01 -6.19 5.71
N SER A 92 -18.12 -6.74 6.91
CA SER A 92 -19.14 -7.76 7.25
C SER A 92 -20.51 -7.14 7.54
N GLN A 93 -20.60 -5.81 7.62
CA GLN A 93 -21.88 -5.13 7.77
C GLN A 93 -22.58 -5.04 6.40
N ILE A 94 -23.43 -6.03 6.11
CA ILE A 94 -24.21 -6.12 4.86
C ILE A 94 -25.33 -5.09 4.90
N LYS A 95 -25.02 -3.85 4.54
CA LYS A 95 -25.98 -2.75 4.39
C LYS A 95 -25.97 -2.28 2.92
N LYS A 96 -27.14 -1.85 2.41
CA LYS A 96 -27.28 -1.27 1.06
C LYS A 96 -26.80 -2.20 -0.07
N MET A 97 -27.24 -3.45 -0.04
CA MET A 97 -26.89 -4.47 -1.06
C MET A 97 -27.29 -4.10 -2.50
N TYR A 98 -28.17 -3.10 -2.66
CA TYR A 98 -28.65 -2.63 -3.96
C TYR A 98 -27.68 -1.64 -4.65
N MET A 99 -26.58 -1.28 -4.01
CA MET A 99 -25.62 -0.38 -4.64
C MET A 99 -24.75 -1.14 -5.65
N PRO A 100 -24.68 -0.64 -6.90
CA PRO A 100 -23.93 -1.31 -7.96
C PRO A 100 -22.42 -1.34 -7.73
N THR A 101 -21.94 -0.54 -6.77
CA THR A 101 -20.56 -0.51 -6.32
C THR A 101 -20.27 -1.47 -5.17
N HIS A 102 -21.30 -2.22 -4.71
CA HIS A 102 -21.19 -3.24 -3.68
C HIS A 102 -21.18 -4.62 -4.28
N CYS A 103 -20.17 -5.42 -3.96
CA CYS A 103 -20.06 -6.80 -4.41
C CYS A 103 -19.95 -7.71 -3.18
N ILE A 104 -20.85 -8.68 -3.07
CA ILE A 104 -20.81 -9.67 -1.98
C ILE A 104 -19.78 -10.73 -2.32
N ILE A 105 -18.93 -11.03 -1.34
CA ILE A 105 -18.04 -12.19 -1.38
C ILE A 105 -18.46 -13.16 -0.27
N SER A 106 -18.77 -14.39 -0.66
CA SER A 106 -19.14 -15.47 0.26
C SER A 106 -18.08 -16.58 0.21
N ASP A 107 -17.99 -17.37 1.25
CA ASP A 107 -17.12 -18.57 1.35
C ASP A 107 -15.62 -18.31 1.25
N LEU A 108 -15.16 -17.06 1.29
CA LEU A 108 -13.72 -16.71 1.26
C LEU A 108 -13.17 -16.27 2.61
N LEU A 109 -14.02 -15.75 3.48
CA LEU A 109 -13.69 -15.30 4.82
C LEU A 109 -14.60 -16.01 5.83
N ASP A 110 -14.30 -15.86 7.13
CA ASP A 110 -15.11 -16.46 8.21
C ASP A 110 -16.56 -15.96 8.19
N GLU A 111 -16.78 -14.76 7.64
CA GLU A 111 -18.10 -14.15 7.48
C GLU A 111 -18.26 -13.61 6.05
N ASP A 112 -19.47 -13.70 5.52
CA ASP A 112 -19.82 -13.02 4.28
C ASP A 112 -19.49 -11.54 4.37
N SER A 113 -18.83 -11.03 3.35
CA SER A 113 -18.35 -9.67 3.34
C SER A 113 -18.74 -8.94 2.06
N VAL A 114 -18.83 -7.63 2.15
CA VAL A 114 -19.09 -6.75 1.01
C VAL A 114 -17.82 -5.99 0.65
N VAL A 115 -17.43 -6.06 -0.62
CA VAL A 115 -16.41 -5.21 -1.23
C VAL A 115 -17.03 -3.85 -1.52
N LEU A 116 -16.40 -2.78 -1.07
CA LEU A 116 -16.87 -1.40 -1.22
C LEU A 116 -16.05 -0.71 -2.32
N ALA A 117 -16.50 -0.79 -3.59
CA ALA A 117 -15.77 -0.21 -4.70
C ALA A 117 -15.75 1.32 -4.65
N GLU A 118 -16.76 1.97 -4.06
CA GLU A 118 -16.81 3.42 -3.86
C GLU A 118 -15.73 3.93 -2.88
N GLN A 119 -15.11 3.04 -2.12
CA GLN A 119 -14.04 3.37 -1.19
C GLN A 119 -12.65 2.95 -1.68
N ILE A 120 -12.50 2.82 -3.01
CA ILE A 120 -11.21 2.54 -3.63
C ILE A 120 -10.14 3.53 -3.14
N THR A 121 -9.02 3.00 -2.64
CA THR A 121 -7.97 3.84 -2.07
C THR A 121 -6.58 3.23 -2.27
N ALA A 122 -5.55 4.08 -2.27
CA ALA A 122 -4.16 3.64 -2.30
C ALA A 122 -3.58 3.61 -0.89
N ILE A 123 -2.94 2.50 -0.54
CA ILE A 123 -2.24 2.35 0.74
C ILE A 123 -0.79 1.92 0.52
N PRO A 124 0.14 2.35 1.40
CA PRO A 124 1.49 1.81 1.39
C PRO A 124 1.50 0.32 1.71
N LYS A 125 2.31 -0.47 1.01
CA LYS A 125 2.41 -1.93 1.23
C LYS A 125 2.71 -2.32 2.67
N TRP A 126 3.45 -1.52 3.41
CA TRP A 126 3.75 -1.80 4.82
C TRP A 126 2.52 -1.79 5.74
N ARG A 127 1.36 -1.28 5.27
CA ARG A 127 0.08 -1.36 5.97
C ARG A 127 -0.63 -2.72 5.78
N LEU A 128 -0.24 -3.49 4.78
CA LEU A 128 -0.68 -4.88 4.64
C LEU A 128 -0.01 -5.71 5.73
N ARG A 129 -0.80 -6.45 6.51
CA ARG A 129 -0.31 -7.24 7.65
C ARG A 129 -0.08 -8.70 7.26
N ARG A 130 -1.14 -9.39 6.89
CA ARG A 130 -1.10 -10.77 6.44
C ARG A 130 -2.07 -11.02 5.31
N LYS A 131 -1.71 -11.90 4.39
CA LYS A 131 -2.64 -12.41 3.38
C LYS A 131 -3.65 -13.33 4.05
N LEU A 132 -4.91 -13.15 3.73
CA LEU A 132 -6.01 -14.01 4.18
C LEU A 132 -6.26 -15.12 3.16
N CYS A 133 -6.59 -14.73 1.92
CA CYS A 133 -6.89 -15.65 0.82
C CYS A 133 -6.68 -14.93 -0.53
N ALA A 134 -7.11 -15.56 -1.61
CA ALA A 134 -7.24 -14.96 -2.94
C ALA A 134 -8.65 -15.23 -3.46
N CYS A 135 -9.22 -14.23 -4.16
CA CYS A 135 -10.46 -14.40 -4.88
C CYS A 135 -10.15 -14.98 -6.27
N GLU A 136 -10.42 -16.27 -6.47
CA GLU A 136 -10.12 -16.99 -7.70
C GLU A 136 -11.39 -17.34 -8.52
N ASP A 137 -12.57 -17.17 -7.94
CA ASP A 137 -13.82 -17.41 -8.64
C ASP A 137 -14.03 -16.38 -9.76
N ALA A 138 -14.14 -16.86 -11.00
CA ALA A 138 -14.21 -16.01 -12.19
C ALA A 138 -15.44 -15.09 -12.21
N LYS A 139 -16.58 -15.54 -11.67
CA LYS A 139 -17.78 -14.73 -11.59
C LYS A 139 -17.61 -13.61 -10.58
N MET A 140 -17.13 -13.94 -9.40
CA MET A 140 -16.87 -12.97 -8.34
C MET A 140 -15.84 -11.91 -8.77
N VAL A 141 -14.77 -12.31 -9.47
CA VAL A 141 -13.80 -11.41 -10.07
C VAL A 141 -14.46 -10.45 -11.06
N ALA A 142 -15.31 -10.96 -11.98
CA ALA A 142 -16.02 -10.14 -12.95
C ALA A 142 -16.99 -9.15 -12.28
N ASP A 143 -17.70 -9.57 -11.25
CA ASP A 143 -18.62 -8.72 -10.48
C ASP A 143 -17.86 -7.58 -9.77
N ILE A 144 -16.71 -7.88 -9.16
CA ILE A 144 -15.84 -6.87 -8.52
C ILE A 144 -15.29 -5.88 -9.56
N GLU A 145 -14.84 -6.38 -10.72
CA GLU A 145 -14.32 -5.52 -11.79
C GLU A 145 -15.41 -4.61 -12.35
N THR A 146 -16.63 -5.11 -12.50
CA THR A 146 -17.79 -4.31 -12.92
C THR A 146 -18.12 -3.24 -11.89
N ALA A 147 -18.15 -3.58 -10.60
CA ALA A 147 -18.37 -2.60 -9.53
C ALA A 147 -17.32 -1.47 -9.55
N VAL A 148 -16.05 -1.80 -9.80
CA VAL A 148 -14.99 -0.80 -9.94
C VAL A 148 -15.15 0.06 -11.18
N LYS A 149 -15.51 -0.53 -12.33
CA LYS A 149 -15.75 0.24 -13.56
C LYS A 149 -16.92 1.21 -13.40
N VAL A 150 -17.99 0.77 -12.77
CA VAL A 150 -19.15 1.62 -12.43
C VAL A 150 -18.71 2.78 -11.53
N GLN A 151 -17.96 2.49 -10.47
CA GLN A 151 -17.46 3.52 -9.56
C GLN A 151 -16.60 4.58 -10.26
N LEU A 152 -15.82 4.15 -11.26
CA LEU A 152 -14.92 5.05 -12.01
C LEU A 152 -15.58 5.68 -13.24
N GLY A 153 -16.86 5.41 -13.50
CA GLY A 153 -17.58 5.90 -14.67
C GLY A 153 -17.04 5.34 -16.00
N LEU A 154 -16.45 4.14 -15.96
CA LEU A 154 -15.93 3.42 -17.12
C LEU A 154 -16.97 2.47 -17.75
N GLU A 155 -18.07 2.26 -17.06
CA GLU A 155 -19.20 1.42 -17.48
C GLU A 155 -20.51 2.11 -17.07
N ASP A 156 -21.43 2.30 -18.05
CA ASP A 156 -22.72 2.92 -17.79
C ASP A 156 -23.69 1.90 -17.19
N MET A 157 -24.33 2.27 -16.07
CA MET A 157 -25.37 1.49 -15.41
C MET A 157 -26.65 1.29 -16.25
N HIS A 158 -26.76 2.01 -17.36
CA HIS A 158 -28.02 2.09 -18.14
C HIS A 158 -28.07 1.16 -19.34
N ASN A 159 -27.08 0.26 -19.55
CA ASN A 159 -27.01 -0.55 -20.76
C ASN A 159 -27.61 -1.96 -20.61
N GLU A 160 -28.33 -2.26 -19.54
CA GLU A 160 -29.19 -3.46 -19.46
C GLU A 160 -30.65 -3.04 -19.60
N LYS A 161 -31.16 -3.08 -20.81
CA LYS A 161 -32.53 -3.21 -21.35
C LYS A 161 -32.85 -2.12 -22.37
N ARG A 162 -32.54 -2.42 -23.60
CA ARG A 162 -33.43 -2.14 -24.74
C ARG A 162 -33.52 -3.38 -25.60
#